data_fb134a3a1f86e2443434e9af16204f94
#
_entry.id   fb134a3a1f86e2443434e9af16204f94
#
_cell.length_a   1.000
_cell.length_b   1.000
_cell.length_c   1.000
_cell.angle_alpha   90.00
_cell.angle_beta   90.00
_cell.angle_gamma   90.00
#
_symmetry.space_group_name_H-M   'P 1'
#
loop_
_entity.id
_entity.type
_entity.pdbx_description
1 polymer ?
#
loop_
_entity_poly.entity_id
_entity_poly.type
_entity_poly.pdbx_seq_one_letter_code
_entity_poly.pdbx_strand_id
1 'polypeptide(L)'
;MALTDSIAAYEDYFQAFERAAKSKKGIRILFEDKKTANYFRLRMNYARVLQRREAVRMYERTDPRFGKSEFDKFRIKIVEAAEQTGEWWVYIDPFGMEREIMEVEELE
;
A
#
# COMPACT_ATOMS: atom_id res chain seq x y z
N MET A 1 -16.24 16.55 5.69
CA MET A 1 -16.46 16.95 4.29
C MET A 1 -16.11 15.81 3.35
N ALA A 2 -17.00 15.56 2.42
CA ALA A 2 -16.79 14.52 1.42
C ALA A 2 -15.55 14.77 0.55
N LEU A 3 -15.18 16.02 0.39
CA LEU A 3 -14.04 16.39 -0.48
C LEU A 3 -12.70 15.88 0.03
N THR A 4 -12.55 15.74 1.35
CA THR A 4 -11.28 15.27 1.91
C THR A 4 -11.07 13.79 1.69
N ASP A 5 -12.14 13.06 1.35
CA ASP A 5 -12.09 11.61 1.16
C ASP A 5 -12.20 11.21 -0.29
N SER A 6 -12.04 12.15 -1.21
CA SER A 6 -12.12 11.85 -2.63
C SER A 6 -10.82 11.20 -3.13
N ILE A 7 -10.95 10.41 -4.19
CA ILE A 7 -9.79 9.80 -4.82
C ILE A 7 -8.77 10.85 -5.26
N ALA A 8 -9.26 11.99 -5.78
CA ALA A 8 -8.38 13.07 -6.22
C ALA A 8 -7.47 13.59 -5.10
N ALA A 9 -7.96 13.63 -3.87
CA ALA A 9 -7.18 14.10 -2.73
C ALA A 9 -6.06 13.12 -2.34
N TYR A 10 -6.09 11.90 -2.87
CA TYR A 10 -5.12 10.86 -2.55
C TYR A 10 -4.22 10.50 -3.73
N GLU A 11 -4.14 11.38 -4.72
CA GLU A 11 -3.37 11.13 -5.93
C GLU A 11 -1.92 10.77 -5.66
N ASP A 12 -1.28 11.46 -4.73
CA ASP A 12 0.12 11.19 -4.40
C ASP A 12 0.32 9.77 -3.84
N TYR A 13 -0.66 9.29 -3.09
CA TYR A 13 -0.61 7.94 -2.54
C TYR A 13 -0.79 6.90 -3.63
N PHE A 14 -1.67 7.16 -4.59
CA PHE A 14 -1.84 6.26 -5.73
C PHE A 14 -0.59 6.23 -6.58
N GLN A 15 0.09 7.35 -6.75
CA GLN A 15 1.36 7.38 -7.49
C GLN A 15 2.42 6.51 -6.80
N ALA A 16 2.47 6.52 -5.48
CA ALA A 16 3.39 5.67 -4.75
C ALA A 16 3.11 4.19 -5.01
N PHE A 17 1.83 3.80 -5.03
CA PHE A 17 1.45 2.43 -5.38
C PHE A 17 1.85 2.07 -6.81
N GLU A 18 1.66 3.00 -7.74
CA GLU A 18 2.01 2.77 -9.14
C GLU A 18 3.51 2.57 -9.31
N ARG A 19 4.32 3.34 -8.59
CA ARG A 19 5.77 3.16 -8.62
C ARG A 19 6.16 1.79 -8.05
N ALA A 20 5.50 1.38 -6.98
CA ALA A 20 5.74 0.05 -6.42
C ALA A 20 5.34 -1.05 -7.40
N ALA A 21 4.25 -0.82 -8.14
CA ALA A 21 3.79 -1.79 -9.13
C ALA A 21 4.77 -1.98 -10.29
N LYS A 22 5.52 -0.94 -10.62
CA LYS A 22 6.51 -0.99 -11.70
C LYS A 22 7.81 -1.65 -11.27
N SER A 23 8.02 -1.83 -9.97
CA SER A 23 9.20 -2.46 -9.42
C SER A 23 8.89 -3.88 -9.01
N LYS A 24 9.74 -4.83 -9.39
CA LYS A 24 9.51 -6.23 -9.05
C LYS A 24 9.49 -6.51 -7.55
N LYS A 25 10.30 -5.78 -6.80
CA LYS A 25 10.45 -6.00 -5.37
C LYS A 25 9.72 -4.95 -4.53
N GLY A 26 9.05 -4.01 -5.18
CA GLY A 26 8.42 -2.91 -4.49
C GLY A 26 9.37 -1.75 -4.26
N ILE A 27 8.96 -0.82 -3.39
CA ILE A 27 9.73 0.37 -3.07
C ILE A 27 9.78 0.56 -1.56
N ARG A 28 10.68 1.43 -1.13
CA ARG A 28 10.69 1.90 0.26
C ARG A 28 10.93 3.40 0.26
N ILE A 29 10.35 4.06 1.26
CA ILE A 29 10.44 5.52 1.40
C ILE A 29 10.93 5.82 2.80
N LEU A 30 11.93 6.69 2.92
CA LEU A 30 12.50 7.07 4.21
C LEU A 30 11.75 8.27 4.79
N PHE A 31 11.40 8.16 6.07
CA PHE A 31 10.74 9.25 6.80
C PHE A 31 11.58 9.65 8.00
N GLU A 32 11.46 10.90 8.39
CA GLU A 32 12.23 11.46 9.50
C GLU A 32 11.92 10.83 10.85
N ASP A 33 10.68 10.37 11.03
CA ASP A 33 10.27 9.80 12.29
C ASP A 33 9.16 8.77 12.10
N LYS A 34 8.89 8.02 13.16
CA LYS A 34 7.88 6.97 13.14
C LYS A 34 6.48 7.52 12.93
N LYS A 35 6.18 8.66 13.53
CA LYS A 35 4.85 9.24 13.46
C LYS A 35 4.48 9.57 12.01
N THR A 36 5.40 10.20 11.28
CA THR A 36 5.18 10.55 9.89
C THR A 36 5.08 9.31 9.02
N ALA A 37 5.95 8.33 9.25
CA ALA A 37 5.90 7.07 8.52
C ALA A 37 4.57 6.35 8.74
N ASN A 38 4.11 6.29 9.98
CA ASN A 38 2.85 5.65 10.30
C ASN A 38 1.66 6.39 9.69
N TYR A 39 1.70 7.71 9.70
CA TYR A 39 0.66 8.52 9.09
C TYR A 39 0.58 8.23 7.58
N PHE A 40 1.74 8.18 6.92
CA PHE A 40 1.78 7.86 5.50
C PHE A 40 1.18 6.47 5.23
N ARG A 41 1.56 5.49 6.02
CA ARG A 41 1.03 4.12 5.89
C ARG A 41 -0.50 4.09 6.03
N LEU A 42 -1.04 4.82 7.01
CA LEU A 42 -2.48 4.88 7.23
C LEU A 42 -3.18 5.52 6.03
N ARG A 43 -2.60 6.58 5.48
CA ARG A 43 -3.18 7.24 4.30
C ARG A 43 -3.10 6.34 3.07
N MET A 44 -2.02 5.60 2.90
CA MET A 44 -1.91 4.62 1.81
C MET A 44 -3.02 3.57 1.93
N ASN A 45 -3.23 3.06 3.12
CA ASN A 45 -4.29 2.08 3.33
C ASN A 45 -5.67 2.67 3.06
N TYR A 46 -5.89 3.92 3.45
CA TYR A 46 -7.15 4.57 3.19
C TYR A 46 -7.38 4.83 1.70
N ALA A 47 -6.32 5.13 0.96
CA ALA A 47 -6.42 5.25 -0.50
C ALA A 47 -7.00 3.98 -1.12
N ARG A 48 -6.58 2.81 -0.63
CA ARG A 48 -7.15 1.55 -1.10
C ARG A 48 -8.62 1.41 -0.74
N VAL A 49 -9.02 1.88 0.45
CA VAL A 49 -10.44 1.88 0.85
C VAL A 49 -11.26 2.71 -0.12
N LEU A 50 -10.76 3.89 -0.47
CA LEU A 50 -11.47 4.75 -1.44
C LEU A 50 -11.62 4.07 -2.79
N GLN A 51 -10.58 3.40 -3.24
CA GLN A 51 -10.62 2.70 -4.52
C GLN A 51 -11.60 1.52 -4.49
N ARG A 52 -11.66 0.81 -3.38
CA ARG A 52 -12.64 -0.27 -3.21
C ARG A 52 -14.07 0.25 -3.25
N ARG A 53 -14.32 1.41 -2.64
CA ARG A 53 -15.65 2.04 -2.66
C ARG A 53 -16.02 2.44 -4.08
N GLU A 54 -15.06 2.98 -4.82
CA GLU A 54 -15.29 3.33 -6.21
C GLU A 54 -15.61 2.11 -7.04
N ALA A 55 -14.92 1.02 -6.81
CA ALA A 55 -15.14 -0.24 -7.52
C ALA A 55 -16.54 -0.81 -7.26
N VAL A 56 -17.11 -0.56 -6.08
CA VAL A 56 -18.49 -0.95 -5.79
C VAL A 56 -19.48 -0.18 -6.69
N ARG A 57 -19.18 1.08 -6.98
CA ARG A 57 -20.05 1.89 -7.82
C ARG A 57 -19.86 1.63 -9.31
N MET A 58 -18.63 1.29 -9.71
CA MET A 58 -18.30 1.15 -11.13
C MET A 58 -18.58 -0.23 -11.71
N TYR A 59 -18.56 -1.24 -10.88
CA TYR A 59 -18.66 -2.63 -11.36
C TYR A 59 -19.88 -3.34 -10.77
N GLU A 60 -20.37 -4.33 -11.50
CA GLU A 60 -21.46 -5.18 -11.01
C GLU A 60 -20.90 -6.23 -10.05
N ARG A 61 -21.77 -6.77 -9.21
CA ARG A 61 -21.36 -7.75 -8.19
C ARG A 61 -20.70 -8.99 -8.77
N THR A 62 -21.03 -9.33 -10.00
CA THR A 62 -20.43 -10.49 -10.66
C THR A 62 -19.06 -10.22 -11.26
N ASP A 63 -18.67 -8.93 -11.34
CA ASP A 63 -17.37 -8.56 -11.88
C ASP A 63 -16.28 -8.84 -10.83
N PRO A 64 -15.18 -9.49 -11.23
CA PRO A 64 -14.08 -9.75 -10.29
C PRO A 64 -13.48 -8.50 -9.64
N ARG A 65 -13.67 -7.33 -10.26
CA ARG A 65 -13.14 -6.08 -9.73
C ARG A 65 -14.05 -5.42 -8.70
N PHE A 66 -15.26 -5.92 -8.54
CA PHE A 66 -16.22 -5.34 -7.61
C PHE A 66 -15.67 -5.30 -6.19
N GLY A 67 -15.68 -4.11 -5.59
CA GLY A 67 -15.26 -3.92 -4.22
C GLY A 67 -13.78 -4.14 -3.93
N LYS A 68 -12.95 -4.17 -4.97
CA LYS A 68 -11.51 -4.42 -4.82
C LYS A 68 -10.68 -3.28 -5.33
N SER A 69 -9.50 -3.11 -4.76
CA SER A 69 -8.49 -2.19 -5.25
C SER A 69 -7.44 -2.97 -6.01
N GLU A 70 -6.95 -2.42 -7.11
CA GLU A 70 -5.84 -3.03 -7.84
C GLU A 70 -4.56 -3.09 -7.01
N PHE A 71 -4.52 -2.30 -5.92
CA PHE A 71 -3.36 -2.24 -5.02
C PHE A 71 -3.53 -3.11 -3.78
N ASP A 72 -4.59 -3.92 -3.70
CA ASP A 72 -4.79 -4.84 -2.58
C ASP A 72 -3.68 -5.89 -2.49
N LYS A 73 -2.99 -6.14 -3.58
CA LYS A 73 -1.88 -7.09 -3.64
C LYS A 73 -0.61 -6.60 -2.94
N PHE A 74 -0.57 -5.34 -2.54
CA PHE A 74 0.61 -4.79 -1.89
C PHE A 74 0.51 -4.87 -0.39
N ARG A 75 1.65 -5.13 0.23
CA ARG A 75 1.80 -5.05 1.67
C ARG A 75 2.52 -3.75 2.01
N ILE A 76 2.04 -3.07 3.05
CA ILE A 76 2.66 -1.82 3.52
C ILE A 76 3.09 -2.05 4.96
N LYS A 77 4.37 -1.87 5.25
CA LYS A 77 4.88 -1.99 6.61
C LYS A 77 5.90 -0.92 6.90
N ILE A 78 6.07 -0.62 8.19
CA ILE A 78 7.09 0.34 8.62
C ILE A 78 8.17 -0.39 9.37
N VAL A 79 9.42 0.02 9.17
CA VAL A 79 10.59 -0.60 9.77
C VAL A 79 11.57 0.50 10.15
N GLU A 80 12.10 0.42 11.36
CA GLU A 80 13.11 1.37 11.80
C GLU A 80 14.34 1.29 10.90
N ALA A 81 14.83 2.44 10.44
CA ALA A 81 15.92 2.48 9.46
C ALA A 81 17.26 2.12 10.09
N ALA A 82 17.57 2.74 11.23
CA ALA A 82 18.80 2.47 11.94
C ALA A 82 18.59 2.86 13.40
N GLU A 83 19.32 2.19 14.28
CA GLU A 83 19.20 2.50 15.69
C GLU A 83 19.58 3.95 15.98
N GLN A 84 18.80 4.62 16.81
CA GLN A 84 19.08 5.95 17.34
C GLN A 84 19.04 7.10 16.33
N THR A 85 18.65 6.85 15.08
CA THR A 85 18.48 7.94 14.12
C THR A 85 17.07 8.51 14.16
N GLY A 86 16.11 7.73 14.63
CA GLY A 86 14.69 8.11 14.60
C GLY A 86 14.03 7.96 13.25
N GLU A 87 14.78 7.62 12.23
CA GLU A 87 14.23 7.46 10.88
C GLU A 87 13.56 6.11 10.70
N TRP A 88 12.53 6.10 9.86
CA TRP A 88 11.74 4.91 9.59
C TRP A 88 11.50 4.74 8.11
N TRP A 89 11.56 3.48 7.65
CA TRP A 89 11.20 3.12 6.27
C TRP A 89 9.75 2.71 6.19
N VAL A 90 9.07 3.12 5.12
CA VAL A 90 7.80 2.54 4.72
C VAL A 90 8.06 1.67 3.51
N TYR A 91 7.80 0.38 3.64
CA TYR A 91 7.95 -0.57 2.54
C TYR A 91 6.60 -0.82 1.90
N ILE A 92 6.57 -0.75 0.57
CA ILE A 92 5.40 -1.09 -0.23
C ILE A 92 5.86 -2.16 -1.19
N ASP A 93 5.53 -3.41 -0.92
CA ASP A 93 5.99 -4.51 -1.75
C ASP A 93 4.85 -5.45 -2.13
N PRO A 94 4.99 -6.18 -3.23
CA PRO A 94 3.96 -7.11 -3.65
C PRO A 94 3.79 -8.23 -2.62
N PHE A 95 2.54 -8.50 -2.30
CA PHE A 95 2.18 -9.59 -1.40
C PHE A 95 1.60 -10.70 -2.25
N GLY A 96 2.47 -11.56 -2.77
CA GLY A 96 2.05 -12.59 -3.71
C GLY A 96 2.33 -14.00 -3.23
N MET A 97 1.73 -14.93 -3.93
CA MET A 97 1.91 -16.37 -3.70
C MET A 97 3.37 -16.79 -3.72
N GLU A 98 4.11 -16.23 -4.65
CA GLU A 98 5.51 -16.55 -4.84
C GLU A 98 6.33 -16.31 -3.58
N ARG A 99 6.03 -15.20 -2.89
CA ARG A 99 6.73 -14.86 -1.66
C ARG A 99 6.40 -15.83 -0.53
N GLU A 100 5.15 -16.24 -0.43
CA GLU A 100 4.73 -17.20 0.56
C GLU A 100 5.40 -18.56 0.33
N ILE A 101 5.52 -18.95 -0.91
CA ILE A 101 6.20 -20.20 -1.29
C ILE A 101 7.66 -20.14 -0.87
N MET A 102 8.32 -19.02 -1.09
CA MET A 102 9.71 -18.85 -0.71
C MET A 102 9.91 -18.97 0.80
N GLU A 103 9.00 -18.39 1.57
CA GLU A 103 9.06 -18.49 3.02
C GLU A 103 8.91 -19.94 3.49
N VAL A 104 8.04 -20.68 2.86
CA VAL A 104 7.84 -22.10 3.17
C VAL A 104 9.09 -22.90 2.87
N GLU A 105 9.74 -22.62 1.74
CA GLU A 105 10.98 -23.32 1.37
C GLU A 105 12.10 -23.07 2.37
N GLU A 106 12.19 -21.88 2.93
CA GLU A 106 13.19 -21.56 3.92
C GLU A 106 13.03 -22.35 5.23
N LEU A 107 11.80 -22.72 5.55
CA LEU A 107 11.50 -23.47 6.74
C LEU A 107 11.86 -24.96 6.62
N GLU A 108 12.01 -25.45 5.43
CA GLU A 108 12.38 -26.84 5.18
C GLU A 108 13.90 -27.02 5.19
#